data_ffb03f43c3ef88e08c983f60f446f690
#
_entry.id   ffb03f43c3ef88e08c983f60f446f690
#
_cell.length_a   1.000
_cell.length_b   1.000
_cell.length_c   1.000
_cell.angle_alpha   90.00
_cell.angle_beta   90.00
_cell.angle_gamma   90.00
#
_symmetry.space_group_name_H-M   'P 1'
#
loop_
_entity.id
_entity.type
_entity.pdbx_description
1 polymer ?
#
loop_
_entity_poly.entity_id
_entity_poly.type
_entity_poly.pdbx_seq_one_letter_code
_entity_poly.pdbx_strand_id
1 'polypeptide(L)'
;MVSARREGDTVIVFIPGWMSESEETRWVDEMVRRLERSEARRRSPARAGDEALRRRSVELSRRYLESRAEPTTVRWVPTMSTRWASCTPADATIRISERLRDAPAWVVDNVLVHELAHLLEPGHDAAFWGWVRRYPRTERAMGYLEGLSAAAGLGLVGTDGDIPQSLDAPDVREPDPGTPASGTLAG
;
A
#
# COMPACT_ATOMS: atom_id res chain seq x y z
N MET A 1 -13.55 -33.23 0.30
CA MET A 1 -12.78 -32.01 0.69
C MET A 1 -12.01 -32.34 1.96
N VAL A 2 -10.71 -32.11 2.00
CA VAL A 2 -9.90 -32.33 3.20
C VAL A 2 -9.84 -31.01 3.98
N SER A 3 -10.03 -31.08 5.30
CA SER A 3 -9.97 -29.89 6.18
C SER A 3 -9.37 -30.26 7.54
N ALA A 4 -8.86 -29.25 8.26
CA ALA A 4 -8.31 -29.45 9.59
C ALA A 4 -8.73 -28.31 10.54
N ARG A 5 -8.93 -28.63 11.80
CA ARG A 5 -9.16 -27.68 12.88
C ARG A 5 -8.41 -28.12 14.15
N ARG A 6 -8.13 -27.15 15.03
CA ARG A 6 -7.58 -27.45 16.35
C ARG A 6 -8.67 -27.41 17.41
N GLU A 7 -8.66 -28.42 18.28
CA GLU A 7 -9.46 -28.45 19.50
C GLU A 7 -8.52 -28.67 20.69
N GLY A 8 -8.22 -27.61 21.44
CA GLY A 8 -7.19 -27.63 22.49
C GLY A 8 -5.82 -27.98 21.93
N ASP A 9 -5.21 -29.06 22.43
CA ASP A 9 -3.89 -29.54 21.97
C ASP A 9 -3.99 -30.56 20.81
N THR A 10 -5.20 -30.93 20.39
CA THR A 10 -5.43 -31.93 19.36
C THR A 10 -5.75 -31.27 18.03
N VAL A 11 -5.14 -31.77 16.94
CA VAL A 11 -5.51 -31.40 15.58
C VAL A 11 -6.41 -32.47 14.98
N ILE A 12 -7.63 -32.08 14.61
CA ILE A 12 -8.61 -32.96 13.94
C ILE A 12 -8.54 -32.69 12.46
N VAL A 13 -8.23 -33.72 11.67
CA VAL A 13 -8.20 -33.67 10.20
C VAL A 13 -9.39 -34.48 9.66
N PHE A 14 -10.20 -33.84 8.82
CA PHE A 14 -11.33 -34.48 8.17
C PHE A 14 -10.89 -34.95 6.77
N ILE A 15 -10.98 -36.27 6.54
CA ILE A 15 -10.53 -36.92 5.31
C ILE A 15 -11.70 -37.70 4.71
N PRO A 16 -11.90 -37.73 3.37
CA PRO A 16 -12.86 -38.62 2.74
C PRO A 16 -12.50 -40.09 2.91
N GLY A 17 -13.48 -40.93 3.27
CA GLY A 17 -13.27 -42.34 3.57
C GLY A 17 -12.87 -43.23 2.39
N TRP A 18 -12.72 -42.69 1.19
CA TRP A 18 -12.26 -43.38 -0.01
C TRP A 18 -10.75 -43.27 -0.26
N MET A 19 -10.02 -42.48 0.56
CA MET A 19 -8.58 -42.34 0.43
C MET A 19 -7.83 -43.59 0.86
N SER A 20 -6.71 -43.88 0.20
CA SER A 20 -5.76 -44.88 0.63
C SER A 20 -4.99 -44.42 1.86
N GLU A 21 -4.50 -45.36 2.67
CA GLU A 21 -3.73 -45.10 3.88
C GLU A 21 -2.50 -44.22 3.63
N SER A 22 -1.83 -44.38 2.49
CA SER A 22 -0.69 -43.57 2.09
C SER A 22 -1.08 -42.12 1.72
N GLU A 23 -2.22 -41.95 1.08
CA GLU A 23 -2.77 -40.60 0.79
C GLU A 23 -3.25 -39.92 2.06
N GLU A 24 -3.89 -40.66 2.94
CA GLU A 24 -4.34 -40.20 4.24
C GLU A 24 -3.18 -39.65 5.05
N THR A 25 -2.09 -40.39 5.24
CA THR A 25 -0.89 -39.96 5.95
C THR A 25 -0.32 -38.66 5.35
N ARG A 26 -0.19 -38.58 4.02
CA ARG A 26 0.31 -37.41 3.34
C ARG A 26 -0.56 -36.16 3.56
N TRP A 27 -1.88 -36.33 3.50
CA TRP A 27 -2.82 -35.23 3.70
C TRP A 27 -2.89 -34.78 5.14
N VAL A 28 -2.79 -35.69 6.10
CA VAL A 28 -2.69 -35.34 7.54
C VAL A 28 -1.46 -34.47 7.77
N ASP A 29 -0.29 -34.89 7.29
CA ASP A 29 0.95 -34.12 7.42
C ASP A 29 0.84 -32.73 6.79
N GLU A 30 0.27 -32.64 5.58
CA GLU A 30 0.12 -31.34 4.90
C GLU A 30 -0.87 -30.42 5.64
N MET A 31 -1.99 -30.95 6.14
CA MET A 31 -2.98 -30.18 6.87
C MET A 31 -2.45 -29.72 8.22
N VAL A 32 -1.71 -30.55 8.95
CA VAL A 32 -1.05 -30.19 10.19
C VAL A 32 -0.05 -29.06 9.94
N ARG A 33 0.86 -29.20 8.97
CA ARG A 33 1.83 -28.16 8.61
C ARG A 33 1.16 -26.86 8.17
N ARG A 34 0.04 -26.94 7.45
CA ARG A 34 -0.73 -25.78 7.01
C ARG A 34 -1.37 -25.06 8.19
N LEU A 35 -1.94 -25.83 9.12
CA LEU A 35 -2.53 -25.29 10.35
C LEU A 35 -1.48 -24.63 11.23
N GLU A 36 -0.35 -25.30 11.47
CA GLU A 36 0.78 -24.77 12.24
C GLU A 36 1.35 -23.49 11.64
N ARG A 37 1.54 -23.45 10.30
CA ARG A 37 1.95 -22.23 9.59
C ARG A 37 0.93 -21.10 9.75
N SER A 38 -0.37 -21.42 9.70
CA SER A 38 -1.44 -20.43 9.91
C SER A 38 -1.45 -19.89 11.34
N GLU A 39 -1.25 -20.78 12.33
CA GLU A 39 -1.19 -20.40 13.75
C GLU A 39 0.09 -19.64 14.09
N ALA A 40 1.23 -20.04 13.54
CA ALA A 40 2.48 -19.31 13.66
C ALA A 40 2.36 -17.90 13.08
N ARG A 41 1.69 -17.73 11.94
CA ARG A 41 1.36 -16.42 11.39
C ARG A 41 0.45 -15.60 12.32
N ARG A 42 -0.51 -16.25 12.98
CA ARG A 42 -1.40 -15.57 13.95
C ARG A 42 -0.68 -15.12 15.22
N ARG A 43 0.37 -15.83 15.64
CA ARG A 43 1.20 -15.53 16.84
C ARG A 43 2.43 -14.68 16.51
N SER A 44 2.69 -14.41 15.22
CA SER A 44 3.96 -13.84 14.77
C SER A 44 4.04 -12.33 15.06
N PRO A 45 5.27 -11.79 15.20
CA PRO A 45 5.54 -10.34 15.23
C PRO A 45 4.92 -9.56 14.06
N ALA A 46 4.63 -10.24 12.94
CA ALA A 46 3.92 -9.65 11.80
C ALA A 46 2.52 -9.14 12.20
N ARG A 47 1.80 -9.87 13.06
CA ARG A 47 0.47 -9.42 13.52
C ARG A 47 0.54 -8.23 14.47
N ALA A 48 1.57 -8.17 15.31
CA ALA A 48 1.87 -6.98 16.11
C ALA A 48 2.22 -5.81 15.19
N GLY A 49 2.90 -6.08 14.07
CA GLY A 49 3.18 -5.10 13.02
C GLY A 49 1.92 -4.59 12.31
N ASP A 50 0.95 -5.46 12.03
CA ASP A 50 -0.32 -5.08 11.40
C ASP A 50 -1.16 -4.20 12.32
N GLU A 51 -1.23 -4.52 13.61
CA GLU A 51 -1.93 -3.69 14.58
C GLU A 51 -1.24 -2.33 14.77
N ALA A 52 0.09 -2.28 14.73
CA ALA A 52 0.84 -1.04 14.75
C ALA A 52 0.55 -0.18 13.50
N LEU A 53 0.50 -0.79 12.31
CA LEU A 53 0.09 -0.11 11.08
C LEU A 53 -1.33 0.43 11.19
N ARG A 54 -2.26 -0.37 11.68
CA ARG A 54 -3.66 0.05 11.85
C ARG A 54 -3.78 1.25 12.80
N ARG A 55 -3.13 1.21 13.96
CA ARG A 55 -3.09 2.37 14.87
C ARG A 55 -2.49 3.59 14.18
N ARG A 56 -1.37 3.40 13.46
CA ARG A 56 -0.73 4.49 12.75
C ARG A 56 -1.61 5.09 11.67
N SER A 57 -2.33 4.27 10.90
CA SER A 57 -3.26 4.75 9.87
C SER A 57 -4.41 5.58 10.48
N VAL A 58 -4.96 5.19 11.63
CA VAL A 58 -5.97 5.99 12.34
C VAL A 58 -5.42 7.35 12.79
N GLU A 59 -4.19 7.38 13.32
CA GLU A 59 -3.53 8.64 13.69
C GLU A 59 -3.33 9.56 12.49
N LEU A 60 -2.87 9.00 11.35
CA LEU A 60 -2.65 9.75 10.11
C LEU A 60 -3.97 10.25 9.52
N SER A 61 -5.02 9.42 9.52
CA SER A 61 -6.35 9.83 9.11
C SER A 61 -6.87 11.01 9.94
N ARG A 62 -6.75 10.91 11.26
CA ARG A 62 -7.15 12.01 12.15
C ARG A 62 -6.38 13.30 11.87
N ARG A 63 -5.09 13.19 11.61
CA ARG A 63 -4.20 14.35 11.46
C ARG A 63 -4.30 15.03 10.09
N TYR A 64 -4.47 14.26 9.02
CA TYR A 64 -4.36 14.76 7.65
C TYR A 64 -5.62 14.59 6.82
N LEU A 65 -6.52 13.67 7.20
CA LEU A 65 -7.72 13.32 6.44
C LEU A 65 -9.02 13.58 7.23
N GLU A 66 -8.95 14.45 8.25
CA GLU A 66 -10.11 14.88 9.05
C GLU A 66 -10.89 13.71 9.70
N SER A 67 -10.21 12.59 9.99
CA SER A 67 -10.83 11.34 10.48
C SER A 67 -11.87 10.74 9.52
N ARG A 68 -11.85 11.12 8.23
CA ARG A 68 -12.84 10.64 7.24
C ARG A 68 -12.46 9.30 6.62
N ALA A 69 -11.20 8.91 6.66
CA ALA A 69 -10.70 7.66 6.13
C ALA A 69 -10.46 6.65 7.27
N GLU A 70 -11.37 5.68 7.43
CA GLU A 70 -11.30 4.66 8.48
C GLU A 70 -11.08 3.27 7.85
N PRO A 71 -9.86 2.75 7.84
CA PRO A 71 -9.60 1.42 7.31
C PRO A 71 -10.08 0.34 8.29
N THR A 72 -10.77 -0.67 7.78
CA THR A 72 -11.17 -1.86 8.52
C THR A 72 -9.96 -2.73 8.84
N THR A 73 -9.06 -2.89 7.86
CA THR A 73 -7.87 -3.73 7.98
C THR A 73 -6.67 -3.03 7.34
N VAL A 74 -5.55 -3.00 8.05
CA VAL A 74 -4.25 -2.57 7.50
C VAL A 74 -3.23 -3.65 7.83
N ARG A 75 -2.54 -4.17 6.82
CA ARG A 75 -1.63 -5.29 7.03
C ARG A 75 -0.42 -5.27 6.12
N TRP A 76 0.67 -5.83 6.60
CA TRP A 76 1.79 -6.19 5.78
C TRP A 76 1.45 -7.40 4.90
N VAL A 77 1.89 -7.38 3.67
CA VAL A 77 1.76 -8.51 2.74
C VAL A 77 3.11 -8.84 2.14
N PRO A 78 3.34 -10.11 1.76
CA PRO A 78 4.54 -10.46 1.01
C PRO A 78 4.70 -9.55 -0.22
N THR A 79 5.90 -9.49 -0.71
CA THR A 79 6.31 -8.70 -1.86
C THR A 79 5.26 -8.61 -2.96
N MET A 80 4.82 -7.40 -3.26
CA MET A 80 4.04 -7.08 -4.45
C MET A 80 4.99 -6.87 -5.63
N SER A 81 4.64 -7.35 -6.82
CA SER A 81 5.52 -7.24 -8.01
C SER A 81 5.58 -5.85 -8.60
N THR A 82 4.47 -5.10 -8.57
CA THR A 82 4.30 -3.84 -9.32
C THR A 82 3.96 -2.62 -8.49
N ARG A 83 3.75 -2.77 -7.18
CA ARG A 83 3.32 -1.64 -6.31
C ARG A 83 3.83 -1.78 -4.88
N TRP A 84 3.88 -0.67 -4.16
CA TRP A 84 4.30 -0.59 -2.77
C TRP A 84 3.19 -0.89 -1.78
N ALA A 85 1.95 -0.57 -2.18
CA ALA A 85 0.74 -0.78 -1.39
C ALA A 85 -0.49 -0.94 -2.29
N SER A 86 -1.62 -1.25 -1.71
CA SER A 86 -2.93 -1.23 -2.39
C SER A 86 -4.05 -1.00 -1.39
N CYS A 87 -5.06 -0.24 -1.82
CA CYS A 87 -6.33 -0.07 -1.15
C CYS A 87 -7.43 -0.84 -1.89
N THR A 88 -8.35 -1.44 -1.14
CA THR A 88 -9.62 -1.96 -1.66
C THR A 88 -10.73 -1.16 -0.97
N PRO A 89 -11.28 -0.12 -1.61
CA PRO A 89 -12.27 0.76 -0.97
C PRO A 89 -13.54 0.04 -0.54
N ALA A 90 -13.96 -0.99 -1.28
CA ALA A 90 -15.21 -1.72 -1.02
C ALA A 90 -15.27 -2.36 0.38
N ASP A 91 -14.14 -2.81 0.92
CA ASP A 91 -14.01 -3.41 2.25
C ASP A 91 -13.09 -2.62 3.19
N ALA A 92 -12.66 -1.44 2.76
CA ALA A 92 -11.72 -0.57 3.45
C ALA A 92 -10.43 -1.28 3.91
N THR A 93 -9.90 -2.16 3.05
CA THR A 93 -8.69 -2.94 3.32
C THR A 93 -7.47 -2.31 2.67
N ILE A 94 -6.42 -2.08 3.45
CA ILE A 94 -5.11 -1.58 2.98
C ILE A 94 -4.06 -2.67 3.15
N ARG A 95 -3.24 -2.86 2.11
CA ARG A 95 -2.12 -3.81 2.10
C ARG A 95 -0.84 -3.06 1.79
N ILE A 96 0.18 -3.25 2.62
CA ILE A 96 1.50 -2.62 2.46
C ILE A 96 2.53 -3.72 2.19
N SER A 97 3.36 -3.53 1.17
CA SER A 97 4.43 -4.47 0.82
C SER A 97 5.48 -4.57 1.94
N GLU A 98 5.88 -5.79 2.31
CA GLU A 98 6.96 -6.04 3.26
C GLU A 98 8.32 -5.45 2.84
N ARG A 99 8.49 -5.06 1.58
CA ARG A 99 9.66 -4.30 1.10
C ARG A 99 9.84 -2.96 1.80
N LEU A 100 8.76 -2.40 2.35
CA LEU A 100 8.81 -1.13 3.08
C LEU A 100 9.09 -1.27 4.58
N ARG A 101 9.33 -2.50 5.08
CA ARG A 101 9.58 -2.71 6.52
C ARG A 101 10.83 -1.98 7.02
N ASP A 102 11.86 -1.93 6.18
CA ASP A 102 13.13 -1.27 6.49
C ASP A 102 13.18 0.19 5.98
N ALA A 103 12.11 0.66 5.35
CA ALA A 103 12.01 2.04 4.93
C ALA A 103 11.82 2.98 6.13
N PRO A 104 12.30 4.23 6.05
CA PRO A 104 12.05 5.22 7.08
C PRO A 104 10.56 5.39 7.37
N ALA A 105 10.18 5.56 8.64
CA ALA A 105 8.77 5.65 9.05
C ALA A 105 7.96 6.71 8.28
N TRP A 106 8.60 7.84 7.92
CA TRP A 106 7.94 8.89 7.15
C TRP A 106 7.61 8.49 5.71
N VAL A 107 8.29 7.47 5.14
CA VAL A 107 7.95 6.88 3.83
C VAL A 107 6.71 6.02 3.97
N VAL A 108 6.68 5.14 5.00
CA VAL A 108 5.52 4.29 5.30
C VAL A 108 4.29 5.15 5.62
N ASP A 109 4.46 6.24 6.38
CA ASP A 109 3.40 7.20 6.67
C ASP A 109 2.80 7.81 5.39
N ASN A 110 3.65 8.19 4.43
CA ASN A 110 3.18 8.74 3.15
C ASN A 110 2.38 7.70 2.36
N VAL A 111 2.87 6.47 2.29
CA VAL A 111 2.16 5.36 1.63
C VAL A 111 0.82 5.11 2.30
N LEU A 112 0.76 5.11 3.64
CA LEU A 112 -0.49 4.98 4.37
C LEU A 112 -1.47 6.12 4.07
N VAL A 113 -1.00 7.38 4.04
CA VAL A 113 -1.85 8.54 3.70
C VAL A 113 -2.39 8.43 2.28
N HIS A 114 -1.57 7.96 1.33
CA HIS A 114 -1.99 7.71 -0.04
C HIS A 114 -3.10 6.65 -0.12
N GLU A 115 -2.91 5.50 0.52
CA GLU A 115 -3.93 4.45 0.53
C GLU A 115 -5.20 4.83 1.27
N LEU A 116 -5.07 5.62 2.35
CA LEU A 116 -6.20 6.18 3.06
C LEU A 116 -6.99 7.18 2.21
N ALA A 117 -6.31 7.98 1.38
CA ALA A 117 -6.95 8.91 0.48
C ALA A 117 -7.85 8.20 -0.55
N HIS A 118 -7.51 6.97 -0.96
CA HIS A 118 -8.35 6.15 -1.83
C HIS A 118 -9.68 5.70 -1.21
N LEU A 119 -9.81 5.76 0.11
CA LEU A 119 -11.10 5.56 0.78
C LEU A 119 -12.05 6.77 0.60
N LEU A 120 -11.51 7.92 0.22
CA LEU A 120 -12.26 9.17 0.00
C LEU A 120 -12.43 9.46 -1.48
N GLU A 121 -11.38 9.26 -2.27
CA GLU A 121 -11.28 9.58 -3.69
C GLU A 121 -10.68 8.40 -4.44
N PRO A 122 -11.46 7.68 -5.27
CA PRO A 122 -10.99 6.48 -5.96
C PRO A 122 -9.90 6.73 -7.01
N GLY A 123 -9.93 7.91 -7.64
CA GLY A 123 -8.99 8.31 -8.70
C GLY A 123 -7.86 9.17 -8.17
N HIS A 124 -6.82 9.38 -9.01
CA HIS A 124 -5.68 10.26 -8.70
C HIS A 124 -5.87 11.67 -9.25
N ASP A 125 -7.03 12.24 -9.10
CA ASP A 125 -7.36 13.59 -9.54
C ASP A 125 -6.86 14.68 -8.56
N ALA A 126 -7.22 15.92 -8.83
CA ALA A 126 -6.82 17.05 -7.98
C ALA A 126 -7.35 16.95 -6.54
N ALA A 127 -8.54 16.37 -6.35
CA ALA A 127 -9.13 16.18 -5.03
C ALA A 127 -8.33 15.15 -4.23
N PHE A 128 -7.98 14.01 -4.84
CA PHE A 128 -7.11 13.00 -4.25
C PHE A 128 -5.77 13.59 -3.81
N TRP A 129 -5.08 14.27 -4.73
CA TRP A 129 -3.79 14.88 -4.43
C TRP A 129 -3.89 16.00 -3.39
N GLY A 130 -5.05 16.67 -3.32
CA GLY A 130 -5.36 17.61 -2.25
C GLY A 130 -5.33 16.98 -0.86
N TRP A 131 -5.78 15.73 -0.73
CA TRP A 131 -5.66 14.95 0.51
C TRP A 131 -4.23 14.52 0.79
N VAL A 132 -3.56 13.88 -0.17
CA VAL A 132 -2.21 13.32 0.01
C VAL A 132 -1.20 14.40 0.38
N ARG A 133 -1.25 15.58 -0.26
CA ARG A 133 -0.31 16.70 -0.02
C ARG A 133 -0.46 17.35 1.34
N ARG A 134 -1.49 17.04 2.11
CA ARG A 134 -1.57 17.48 3.52
C ARG A 134 -0.50 16.83 4.39
N TYR A 135 0.06 15.69 3.97
CA TYR A 135 1.22 15.10 4.62
C TYR A 135 2.48 15.88 4.20
N PRO A 136 3.21 16.50 5.16
CA PRO A 136 4.24 17.51 4.81
C PRO A 136 5.51 16.94 4.19
N ARG A 137 5.65 15.60 4.11
CA ARG A 137 6.81 14.92 3.53
C ARG A 137 6.48 14.14 2.26
N THR A 138 5.34 14.42 1.64
CA THR A 138 4.85 13.70 0.46
C THR A 138 5.89 13.70 -0.66
N GLU A 139 6.36 14.86 -1.10
CA GLU A 139 7.35 14.97 -2.19
C GLU A 139 8.64 14.21 -1.87
N ARG A 140 9.14 14.33 -0.66
CA ARG A 140 10.34 13.62 -0.23
C ARG A 140 10.14 12.10 -0.22
N ALA A 141 8.96 11.64 0.20
CA ALA A 141 8.64 10.22 0.26
C ALA A 141 8.49 9.63 -1.15
N MET A 142 7.88 10.38 -2.07
CA MET A 142 7.77 9.99 -3.47
C MET A 142 9.16 9.83 -4.10
N GLY A 143 10.04 10.81 -3.95
CA GLY A 143 11.41 10.71 -4.46
C GLY A 143 12.21 9.55 -3.84
N TYR A 144 11.99 9.23 -2.56
CA TYR A 144 12.61 8.05 -1.93
C TYR A 144 12.12 6.75 -2.56
N LEU A 145 10.81 6.59 -2.77
CA LEU A 145 10.21 5.40 -3.38
C LEU A 145 10.64 5.23 -4.84
N GLU A 146 10.75 6.33 -5.58
CA GLU A 146 11.25 6.35 -6.94
C GLU A 146 12.72 5.89 -7.01
N GLY A 147 13.58 6.44 -6.14
CA GLY A 147 14.97 6.02 -6.03
C GLY A 147 15.11 4.54 -5.62
N LEU A 148 14.27 4.07 -4.70
CA LEU A 148 14.25 2.66 -4.27
C LEU A 148 13.80 1.74 -5.42
N SER A 149 12.82 2.14 -6.22
CA SER A 149 12.36 1.42 -7.40
C SER A 149 13.46 1.31 -8.46
N ALA A 150 14.14 2.41 -8.73
CA ALA A 150 15.24 2.47 -9.70
C ALA A 150 16.42 1.59 -9.26
N ALA A 151 16.84 1.71 -8.00
CA ALA A 151 17.96 0.94 -7.44
C ALA A 151 17.71 -0.58 -7.44
N ALA A 152 16.47 -0.99 -7.22
CA ALA A 152 16.09 -2.40 -7.20
C ALA A 152 15.83 -2.99 -8.59
N GLY A 153 15.86 -2.19 -9.66
CA GLY A 153 15.50 -2.61 -11.02
C GLY A 153 14.07 -3.13 -11.14
N LEU A 154 13.18 -2.67 -10.24
CA LEU A 154 11.89 -3.30 -10.03
C LEU A 154 10.82 -2.80 -11.00
N GLY A 155 11.06 -1.71 -11.74
CA GLY A 155 10.02 -1.08 -12.57
C GLY A 155 8.74 -0.77 -11.79
N LEU A 156 8.84 -0.65 -10.46
CA LEU A 156 7.70 -0.35 -9.59
C LEU A 156 7.27 1.09 -9.85
N VAL A 157 6.11 1.22 -10.42
CA VAL A 157 5.37 2.48 -10.48
C VAL A 157 4.75 2.67 -9.10
N GLY A 158 4.62 3.90 -8.66
CA GLY A 158 4.11 4.24 -7.33
C GLY A 158 2.87 3.47 -6.88
N THR A 159 2.33 3.77 -5.74
CA THR A 159 1.08 3.20 -5.27
C THR A 159 0.01 3.37 -6.35
N ASP A 160 -0.60 2.27 -6.82
CA ASP A 160 -1.66 2.20 -7.84
C ASP A 160 -1.37 2.65 -9.29
N GLY A 161 -0.12 2.63 -9.73
CA GLY A 161 0.18 2.63 -11.17
C GLY A 161 0.16 3.98 -11.88
N ASP A 162 -0.08 5.11 -11.21
CA ASP A 162 0.08 6.44 -11.75
C ASP A 162 1.09 7.25 -10.95
N ILE A 163 2.32 7.29 -11.45
CA ILE A 163 3.13 8.49 -11.23
C ILE A 163 2.52 9.53 -12.18
N PRO A 164 2.03 10.68 -11.73
CA PRO A 164 1.75 11.77 -12.64
C PRO A 164 3.05 12.03 -13.39
N GLN A 165 3.06 11.76 -14.71
CA GLN A 165 4.13 12.22 -15.57
C GLN A 165 4.19 13.73 -15.40
N SER A 166 5.33 14.19 -14.91
CA SER A 166 5.69 15.59 -14.72
C SER A 166 4.58 16.47 -14.10
N LEU A 167 4.84 16.94 -12.91
CA LEU A 167 4.41 18.28 -12.57
C LEU A 167 4.96 19.17 -13.68
N ASP A 168 4.11 19.48 -14.68
CA ASP A 168 4.37 20.59 -15.56
C ASP A 168 4.64 21.78 -14.63
N ALA A 169 5.92 22.13 -14.53
CA ALA A 169 6.28 23.41 -14.01
C ALA A 169 5.42 24.43 -14.77
N PRO A 170 4.75 25.35 -14.09
CA PRO A 170 4.01 26.37 -14.82
C PRO A 170 4.95 26.93 -15.87
N ASP A 171 4.50 26.87 -17.16
CA ASP A 171 5.20 27.43 -18.30
C ASP A 171 5.51 28.90 -17.96
N VAL A 172 6.68 29.13 -17.40
CA VAL A 172 7.26 30.46 -17.28
C VAL A 172 7.76 30.77 -18.67
N ARG A 173 6.83 31.18 -19.54
CA ARG A 173 7.20 31.82 -20.78
C ARG A 173 7.99 33.04 -20.40
N GLU A 174 9.30 32.99 -20.58
CA GLU A 174 10.11 34.17 -20.63
C GLU A 174 9.49 35.13 -21.66
N PRO A 175 9.29 36.39 -21.32
CA PRO A 175 8.79 37.37 -22.30
C PRO A 175 9.82 37.47 -23.43
N ASP A 176 9.36 37.21 -24.65
CA ASP A 176 10.12 37.35 -25.90
C ASP A 176 10.79 38.75 -25.97
N PRO A 177 12.13 38.87 -26.02
CA PRO A 177 12.83 40.15 -26.06
C PRO A 177 12.77 40.84 -27.44
N GLY A 178 11.84 40.46 -28.31
CA GLY A 178 11.88 40.79 -29.75
C GLY A 178 10.73 41.59 -30.33
N THR A 179 9.93 42.37 -29.57
CA THR A 179 8.95 43.27 -30.21
C THR A 179 9.40 44.74 -30.14
N PRO A 180 9.86 45.32 -31.26
CA PRO A 180 10.19 46.75 -31.29
C PRO A 180 8.88 47.56 -31.25
N ALA A 181 8.84 48.51 -30.31
CA ALA A 181 7.78 49.51 -30.23
C ALA A 181 7.72 50.36 -31.50
N SER A 182 6.70 50.14 -32.32
CA SER A 182 6.36 51.03 -33.44
C SER A 182 5.74 52.32 -32.87
N GLY A 183 6.57 53.34 -32.71
CA GLY A 183 6.11 54.69 -32.46
C GLY A 183 5.42 55.26 -33.71
N THR A 184 4.13 55.55 -33.62
CA THR A 184 3.44 56.42 -34.60
C THR A 184 3.35 57.80 -34.01
N LEU A 185 4.18 58.70 -34.52
CA LEU A 185 4.01 60.14 -34.43
C LEU A 185 2.95 60.52 -35.46
N ALA A 186 1.84 61.10 -35.03
CA ALA A 186 0.95 61.88 -35.86
C ALA A 186 0.87 63.31 -35.31
N GLY A 187 1.14 64.27 -36.19
CA GLY A 187 1.11 65.68 -35.98
C GLY A 187 -0.28 66.31 -35.81
#